data_9985f5f08e7f0db6cd2c5a1a126af76a
#
_entry.id   9985f5f08e7f0db6cd2c5a1a126af76a
#
_cell.length_a   1.000
_cell.length_b   1.000
_cell.length_c   1.000
_cell.angle_alpha   90.00
_cell.angle_beta   90.00
_cell.angle_gamma   90.00
#
_symmetry.space_group_name_H-M   'P 1'
#
loop_
_entity.id
_entity.type
_entity.pdbx_description
1 polymer ?
#
loop_
_entity_poly.entity_id
_entity_poly.type
_entity_poly.pdbx_seq_one_letter_code
_entity_poly.pdbx_strand_id
1 'polypeptide(L)'
;VQPIWQDSDTLVVICHPHPLFGGTMHNKVVTTLARFWRRQGYSVLMFNFRGVGKSTGQHDDGVGEIEDLRCVLQWAVTQTQANHLILAGFSFGAYIAAAGAAQFCAWQIAHLTLQQLILVAPAVENYPMDDLQLPQQTRVIIGDQDDVVSPQAMMTWAKTRALDLVVLPDAGHFFHGHLNDL
;
A
#
# COMPACT_ATOMS: atom_id res chain seq x y z
N VAL A 1 1.13 5.95 14.08
CA VAL A 1 1.23 6.69 12.81
C VAL A 1 2.46 7.56 12.79
N GLN A 2 3.03 7.76 11.62
CA GLN A 2 4.17 8.65 11.36
C GLN A 2 3.85 9.53 10.14
N PRO A 3 3.32 10.73 10.35
CA PRO A 3 3.02 11.64 9.28
C PRO A 3 4.24 12.46 8.85
N ILE A 4 4.27 12.84 7.58
CA ILE A 4 5.15 13.85 6.99
C ILE A 4 4.22 14.83 6.26
N TRP A 5 3.80 15.87 6.95
CA TRP A 5 2.89 16.85 6.39
C TRP A 5 3.63 17.85 5.49
N GLN A 6 3.03 18.17 4.36
CA GLN A 6 3.45 19.21 3.42
C GLN A 6 2.23 20.05 3.03
N ASP A 7 2.47 21.21 2.45
CA ASP A 7 1.41 22.03 1.86
C ASP A 7 1.00 21.40 0.52
N SER A 8 0.11 20.43 0.60
CA SER A 8 -0.31 19.58 -0.53
C SER A 8 -1.78 19.20 -0.39
N ASP A 9 -2.49 19.22 -1.50
CA ASP A 9 -3.85 18.70 -1.63
C ASP A 9 -3.91 17.17 -1.74
N THR A 10 -2.75 16.52 -1.80
CA THR A 10 -2.61 15.07 -1.97
C THR A 10 -1.95 14.44 -0.74
N LEU A 11 -2.62 13.42 -0.22
CA LEU A 11 -2.14 12.54 0.84
C LEU A 11 -1.78 11.17 0.26
N VAL A 12 -0.61 10.65 0.59
CA VAL A 12 -0.19 9.28 0.32
C VAL A 12 -0.20 8.48 1.61
N VAL A 13 -0.92 7.36 1.64
CA VAL A 13 -0.94 6.44 2.78
C VAL A 13 -0.31 5.11 2.36
N ILE A 14 0.66 4.62 3.14
CA ILE A 14 1.46 3.45 2.78
C ILE A 14 1.28 2.34 3.82
N CYS A 15 0.82 1.18 3.35
CA CYS A 15 0.62 -0.04 4.12
C CYS A 15 1.88 -0.91 4.10
N HIS A 16 2.35 -1.34 5.26
CA HIS A 16 3.58 -2.13 5.41
C HIS A 16 3.37 -3.64 5.18
N PRO A 17 4.45 -4.43 4.95
CA PRO A 17 4.34 -5.87 4.73
C PRO A 17 3.92 -6.61 6.01
N HIS A 18 3.81 -7.94 5.89
CA HIS A 18 3.18 -8.81 6.87
C HIS A 18 3.71 -8.64 8.30
N PRO A 19 2.83 -8.35 9.28
CA PRO A 19 3.21 -8.11 10.67
C PRO A 19 4.01 -9.25 11.31
N LEU A 20 3.56 -10.49 11.13
CA LEU A 20 4.19 -11.66 11.77
C LEU A 20 5.55 -12.05 11.18
N PHE A 21 5.90 -11.50 10.00
CA PHE A 21 7.22 -11.68 9.38
C PHE A 21 8.12 -10.45 9.55
N GLY A 22 7.91 -9.69 10.63
CA GLY A 22 8.73 -8.52 10.97
C GLY A 22 8.39 -7.26 10.17
N GLY A 23 7.25 -7.25 9.47
CA GLY A 23 6.76 -6.08 8.75
C GLY A 23 6.44 -4.92 9.69
N THR A 24 6.95 -3.73 9.35
CA THR A 24 6.68 -2.47 10.05
C THR A 24 6.65 -1.31 9.08
N MET A 25 6.12 -0.17 9.49
CA MET A 25 6.17 1.08 8.69
C MET A 25 7.60 1.55 8.37
N HIS A 26 8.63 0.99 9.02
CA HIS A 26 10.04 1.28 8.76
C HIS A 26 10.71 0.31 7.78
N ASN A 27 9.94 -0.61 7.17
CA ASN A 27 10.46 -1.45 6.10
C ASN A 27 11.08 -0.60 4.98
N LYS A 28 12.17 -1.08 4.37
CA LYS A 28 12.93 -0.30 3.37
C LYS A 28 12.11 0.06 2.12
N VAL A 29 11.22 -0.83 1.65
CA VAL A 29 10.32 -0.54 0.53
C VAL A 29 9.36 0.58 0.93
N VAL A 30 8.70 0.47 2.09
CA VAL A 30 7.77 1.48 2.62
C VAL A 30 8.44 2.85 2.74
N THR A 31 9.62 2.91 3.37
CA THR A 31 10.35 4.17 3.56
C THR A 31 10.92 4.74 2.26
N THR A 32 11.18 3.90 1.26
CA THR A 32 11.58 4.34 -0.08
C THR A 32 10.41 4.99 -0.82
N LEU A 33 9.24 4.35 -0.83
CA LEU A 33 8.00 4.94 -1.37
C LEU A 33 7.68 6.28 -0.67
N ALA A 34 7.77 6.30 0.67
CA ALA A 34 7.52 7.51 1.44
C ALA A 34 8.48 8.66 1.05
N ARG A 35 9.75 8.34 0.85
CA ARG A 35 10.78 9.31 0.42
C ARG A 35 10.52 9.82 -0.98
N PHE A 36 10.12 8.94 -1.90
CA PHE A 36 9.74 9.31 -3.27
C PHE A 36 8.60 10.34 -3.26
N TRP A 37 7.47 10.01 -2.64
CA TRP A 37 6.29 10.87 -2.62
C TRP A 37 6.52 12.20 -1.88
N ARG A 38 7.29 12.16 -0.79
CA ARG A 38 7.71 13.38 -0.10
C ARG A 38 8.51 14.30 -1.03
N ARG A 39 9.39 13.76 -1.88
CA ARG A 39 10.17 14.57 -2.85
C ARG A 39 9.30 15.18 -3.93
N GLN A 40 8.15 14.56 -4.25
CA GLN A 40 7.15 15.13 -5.14
C GLN A 40 6.29 16.22 -4.49
N GLY A 41 6.52 16.53 -3.23
CA GLY A 41 5.77 17.57 -2.50
C GLY A 41 4.49 17.08 -1.83
N TYR A 42 4.21 15.77 -1.79
CA TYR A 42 2.98 15.23 -1.21
C TYR A 42 3.10 15.00 0.30
N SER A 43 1.99 15.16 1.01
CA SER A 43 1.86 14.67 2.38
C SER A 43 1.91 13.14 2.40
N VAL A 44 2.68 12.56 3.32
CA VAL A 44 2.85 11.10 3.40
C VAL A 44 2.55 10.62 4.81
N LEU A 45 1.81 9.53 4.90
CA LEU A 45 1.48 8.88 6.16
C LEU A 45 1.89 7.40 6.13
N MET A 46 2.77 7.04 7.04
CA MET A 46 3.11 5.65 7.35
C MET A 46 2.52 5.28 8.71
N PHE A 47 2.07 4.05 8.88
CA PHE A 47 1.53 3.58 10.16
C PHE A 47 1.87 2.11 10.37
N ASN A 48 1.82 1.68 11.62
CA ASN A 48 1.89 0.28 11.98
C ASN A 48 0.50 -0.29 12.16
N PHE A 49 0.24 -1.43 11.55
CA PHE A 49 -0.95 -2.22 11.82
C PHE A 49 -1.04 -2.66 13.28
N ARG A 50 -2.19 -3.15 13.69
CA ARG A 50 -2.44 -3.70 15.01
C ARG A 50 -1.37 -4.73 15.40
N GLY A 51 -0.99 -4.73 16.69
CA GLY A 51 0.05 -5.63 17.21
C GLY A 51 1.48 -5.31 16.81
N VAL A 52 1.75 -4.28 16.00
CA VAL A 52 3.09 -3.92 15.54
C VAL A 52 3.64 -2.71 16.29
N GLY A 53 4.82 -2.84 16.86
CA GLY A 53 5.51 -1.76 17.58
C GLY A 53 4.70 -1.24 18.77
N LYS A 54 4.20 -0.01 18.69
CA LYS A 54 3.37 0.60 19.74
C LYS A 54 1.87 0.49 19.45
N SER A 55 1.47 -0.09 18.32
CA SER A 55 0.05 -0.32 18.02
C SER A 55 -0.49 -1.46 18.88
N THR A 56 -1.63 -1.25 19.51
CA THR A 56 -2.32 -2.25 20.33
C THR A 56 -3.02 -3.30 19.46
N GLY A 57 -3.57 -4.33 20.08
CA GLY A 57 -4.26 -5.42 19.38
C GLY A 57 -3.34 -6.53 18.93
N GLN A 58 -3.85 -7.37 18.02
CA GLN A 58 -3.15 -8.51 17.45
C GLN A 58 -3.46 -8.59 15.95
N HIS A 59 -2.56 -9.19 15.19
CA HIS A 59 -2.76 -9.49 13.78
C HIS A 59 -4.07 -10.28 13.56
N ASP A 60 -4.84 -9.91 12.54
CA ASP A 60 -6.20 -10.42 12.30
C ASP A 60 -6.42 -10.79 10.82
N ASP A 61 -5.40 -11.41 10.23
CA ASP A 61 -5.39 -11.99 8.88
C ASP A 61 -5.97 -11.07 7.76
N GLY A 62 -5.80 -9.77 7.95
CA GLY A 62 -6.24 -8.74 7.00
C GLY A 62 -7.56 -8.09 7.34
N VAL A 63 -8.47 -8.77 8.06
CA VAL A 63 -9.78 -8.20 8.42
C VAL A 63 -9.61 -6.96 9.29
N GLY A 64 -8.88 -7.09 10.38
CA GLY A 64 -8.61 -5.98 11.27
C GLY A 64 -7.68 -4.94 10.66
N GLU A 65 -6.72 -5.34 9.85
CA GLU A 65 -5.78 -4.41 9.21
C GLU A 65 -6.47 -3.51 8.17
N ILE A 66 -7.51 -3.98 7.50
CA ILE A 66 -8.37 -3.14 6.63
C ILE A 66 -9.09 -2.09 7.47
N GLU A 67 -9.58 -2.46 8.65
CA GLU A 67 -10.21 -1.52 9.59
C GLU A 67 -9.18 -0.52 10.15
N ASP A 68 -7.94 -0.96 10.43
CA ASP A 68 -6.85 -0.06 10.82
C ASP A 68 -6.61 1.01 9.76
N LEU A 69 -6.57 0.62 8.47
CA LEU A 69 -6.43 1.57 7.35
C LEU A 69 -7.60 2.55 7.33
N ARG A 70 -8.85 2.09 7.49
CA ARG A 70 -10.03 2.95 7.55
C ARG A 70 -9.91 3.99 8.67
N CYS A 71 -9.55 3.55 9.88
CA CYS A 71 -9.37 4.43 11.04
C CYS A 71 -8.23 5.46 10.81
N VAL A 72 -7.14 5.02 10.20
CA VAL A 72 -6.01 5.91 9.86
C VAL A 72 -6.44 6.99 8.86
N LEU A 73 -7.23 6.64 7.84
CA LEU A 73 -7.75 7.61 6.89
C LEU A 73 -8.73 8.60 7.54
N GLN A 74 -9.63 8.11 8.38
CA GLN A 74 -10.56 8.96 9.15
C GLN A 74 -9.82 9.95 10.06
N TRP A 75 -8.73 9.49 10.70
CA TRP A 75 -7.89 10.38 11.50
C TRP A 75 -7.14 11.37 10.60
N ALA A 76 -6.57 10.92 9.48
CA ALA A 76 -5.75 11.76 8.61
C ALA A 76 -6.52 12.97 8.07
N VAL A 77 -7.79 12.82 7.70
CA VAL A 77 -8.61 13.95 7.20
C VAL A 77 -8.88 15.01 8.26
N THR A 78 -8.67 14.71 9.55
CA THR A 78 -8.73 15.72 10.62
C THR A 78 -7.41 16.47 10.79
N GLN A 79 -6.32 16.02 10.15
CA GLN A 79 -4.96 16.55 10.31
C GLN A 79 -4.46 17.31 9.07
N THR A 80 -5.11 17.14 7.93
CA THR A 80 -4.70 17.75 6.65
C THR A 80 -5.91 18.26 5.87
N GLN A 81 -5.66 19.22 4.98
CA GLN A 81 -6.66 19.70 4.03
C GLN A 81 -6.61 18.94 2.69
N ALA A 82 -5.85 17.84 2.60
CA ALA A 82 -5.77 17.04 1.40
C ALA A 82 -7.15 16.51 1.01
N ASN A 83 -7.48 16.59 -0.28
CA ASN A 83 -8.73 16.09 -0.86
C ASN A 83 -8.48 14.96 -1.87
N HIS A 84 -7.21 14.66 -2.15
CA HIS A 84 -6.77 13.56 -3.00
C HIS A 84 -5.99 12.52 -2.21
N LEU A 85 -6.27 11.24 -2.48
CA LEU A 85 -5.63 10.10 -1.84
C LEU A 85 -4.91 9.23 -2.86
N ILE A 86 -3.66 8.90 -2.55
CA ILE A 86 -2.93 7.78 -3.13
C ILE A 86 -2.80 6.71 -2.05
N LEU A 87 -3.32 5.51 -2.29
CA LEU A 87 -3.05 4.36 -1.46
C LEU A 87 -1.87 3.58 -2.04
N ALA A 88 -0.93 3.20 -1.18
CA ALA A 88 0.19 2.36 -1.56
C ALA A 88 0.35 1.21 -0.56
N GLY A 89 0.89 0.09 -1.01
CA GLY A 89 1.18 -1.02 -0.12
C GLY A 89 2.25 -1.95 -0.67
N PHE A 90 2.94 -2.63 0.22
CA PHE A 90 3.95 -3.62 -0.11
C PHE A 90 3.56 -4.99 0.44
N SER A 91 3.60 -6.02 -0.42
CA SER A 91 3.34 -7.43 -0.06
C SER A 91 1.95 -7.59 0.59
N PHE A 92 1.83 -8.05 1.83
CA PHE A 92 0.59 -8.04 2.59
C PHE A 92 -0.07 -6.65 2.61
N GLY A 93 0.72 -5.59 2.80
CA GLY A 93 0.20 -4.22 2.76
C GLY A 93 -0.39 -3.84 1.40
N ALA A 94 0.04 -4.47 0.30
CA ALA A 94 -0.58 -4.28 -1.01
C ALA A 94 -1.99 -4.89 -1.05
N TYR A 95 -2.20 -6.06 -0.42
CA TYR A 95 -3.54 -6.61 -0.24
C TYR A 95 -4.43 -5.66 0.58
N ILE A 96 -3.93 -5.15 1.72
CA ILE A 96 -4.71 -4.21 2.56
C ILE A 96 -5.05 -2.93 1.80
N ALA A 97 -4.10 -2.36 1.06
CA ALA A 97 -4.35 -1.19 0.21
C ALA A 97 -5.38 -1.47 -0.89
N ALA A 98 -5.32 -2.63 -1.54
CA ALA A 98 -6.27 -3.05 -2.56
C ALA A 98 -7.68 -3.27 -2.00
N ALA A 99 -7.80 -3.99 -0.88
CA ALA A 99 -9.07 -4.23 -0.20
C ALA A 99 -9.69 -2.92 0.33
N GLY A 100 -8.85 -2.02 0.87
CA GLY A 100 -9.28 -0.68 1.27
C GLY A 100 -9.74 0.17 0.10
N ALA A 101 -9.04 0.12 -1.03
CA ALA A 101 -9.44 0.83 -2.26
C ALA A 101 -10.80 0.34 -2.77
N ALA A 102 -11.04 -0.97 -2.77
CA ALA A 102 -12.31 -1.57 -3.18
C ALA A 102 -13.49 -1.14 -2.27
N GLN A 103 -13.25 -0.89 -1.00
CA GLN A 103 -14.25 -0.49 -0.01
C GLN A 103 -14.32 1.04 0.19
N PHE A 104 -13.43 1.81 -0.44
CA PHE A 104 -13.22 3.22 -0.13
C PHE A 104 -14.49 4.07 -0.25
N CYS A 105 -15.28 3.87 -1.31
CA CYS A 105 -16.55 4.60 -1.48
C CYS A 105 -17.55 4.32 -0.35
N ALA A 106 -17.58 3.07 0.15
CA ALA A 106 -18.47 2.69 1.26
C ALA A 106 -18.03 3.30 2.61
N TRP A 107 -16.76 3.60 2.77
CA TRP A 107 -16.24 4.21 4.00
C TRP A 107 -16.62 5.67 4.19
N GLN A 108 -17.04 6.36 3.13
CA GLN A 108 -17.47 7.77 3.16
C GLN A 108 -16.47 8.67 3.89
N ILE A 109 -15.18 8.51 3.59
CA ILE A 109 -14.13 9.37 4.17
C ILE A 109 -14.31 10.79 3.63
N ALA A 110 -14.61 11.73 4.54
CA ALA A 110 -14.92 13.09 4.18
C ALA A 110 -13.80 13.77 3.38
N HIS A 111 -14.18 14.53 2.36
CA HIS A 111 -13.31 15.34 1.49
C HIS A 111 -12.29 14.57 0.64
N LEU A 112 -12.07 13.29 0.89
CA LEU A 112 -11.01 12.53 0.26
C LEU A 112 -11.52 11.76 -0.96
N THR A 113 -10.80 11.86 -2.08
CA THR A 113 -11.07 11.13 -3.31
C THR A 113 -9.86 10.23 -3.64
N LEU A 114 -10.09 8.93 -3.77
CA LEU A 114 -9.03 8.00 -4.16
C LEU A 114 -8.67 8.22 -5.63
N GLN A 115 -7.46 8.67 -5.90
CA GLN A 115 -6.96 8.94 -7.24
C GLN A 115 -6.10 7.82 -7.80
N GLN A 116 -5.31 7.16 -6.97
CA GLN A 116 -4.36 6.15 -7.43
C GLN A 116 -4.15 5.06 -6.38
N LEU A 117 -3.91 3.84 -6.86
CA LEU A 117 -3.51 2.69 -6.06
C LEU A 117 -2.17 2.15 -6.57
N ILE A 118 -1.19 1.99 -5.66
CA ILE A 118 0.13 1.46 -5.96
C ILE A 118 0.35 0.17 -5.17
N LEU A 119 0.51 -0.94 -5.88
CA LEU A 119 0.69 -2.27 -5.31
C LEU A 119 2.09 -2.77 -5.62
N VAL A 120 2.93 -2.88 -4.61
CA VAL A 120 4.30 -3.38 -4.75
C VAL A 120 4.36 -4.83 -4.26
N ALA A 121 4.77 -5.74 -5.15
CA ALA A 121 4.84 -7.18 -4.91
C ALA A 121 3.59 -7.73 -4.18
N PRO A 122 2.37 -7.55 -4.74
CA PRO A 122 1.13 -7.91 -4.06
C PRO A 122 1.05 -9.43 -3.81
N ALA A 123 0.64 -9.84 -2.60
CA ALA A 123 0.57 -11.22 -2.17
C ALA A 123 -0.67 -11.94 -2.74
N VAL A 124 -0.80 -12.00 -4.07
CA VAL A 124 -2.00 -12.42 -4.80
C VAL A 124 -2.39 -13.90 -4.57
N GLU A 125 -1.40 -14.76 -4.22
CA GLU A 125 -1.66 -16.18 -3.96
C GLU A 125 -2.09 -16.44 -2.51
N ASN A 126 -1.85 -15.47 -1.61
CA ASN A 126 -2.05 -15.66 -0.17
C ASN A 126 -3.33 -15.00 0.34
N TYR A 127 -3.91 -14.06 -0.41
CA TYR A 127 -5.05 -13.26 0.00
C TYR A 127 -6.11 -13.18 -1.11
N PRO A 128 -7.41 -12.99 -0.76
CA PRO A 128 -8.50 -12.95 -1.73
C PRO A 128 -8.51 -11.62 -2.51
N MET A 129 -7.60 -11.50 -3.49
CA MET A 129 -7.49 -10.31 -4.32
C MET A 129 -8.28 -10.43 -5.65
N ASP A 130 -8.78 -11.61 -5.97
CA ASP A 130 -9.40 -11.89 -7.27
C ASP A 130 -10.72 -11.17 -7.49
N ASP A 131 -11.54 -11.01 -6.46
CA ASP A 131 -12.86 -10.39 -6.55
C ASP A 131 -12.86 -8.89 -6.23
N LEU A 132 -11.67 -8.31 -5.94
CA LEU A 132 -11.58 -6.89 -5.59
C LEU A 132 -11.83 -6.01 -6.83
N GLN A 133 -12.75 -5.07 -6.70
CA GLN A 133 -12.97 -4.02 -7.70
C GLN A 133 -11.96 -2.89 -7.49
N LEU A 134 -10.91 -2.89 -8.30
CA LEU A 134 -9.82 -1.93 -8.16
C LEU A 134 -10.07 -0.67 -9.02
N PRO A 135 -9.58 0.51 -8.57
CA PRO A 135 -9.65 1.72 -9.38
C PRO A 135 -8.86 1.57 -10.69
N GLN A 136 -9.30 2.24 -11.74
CA GLN A 136 -8.65 2.19 -13.04
C GLN A 136 -7.18 2.64 -12.99
N GLN A 137 -6.87 3.59 -12.12
CA GLN A 137 -5.50 4.10 -11.89
C GLN A 137 -4.74 3.21 -10.87
N THR A 138 -4.73 1.91 -11.11
CA THR A 138 -3.96 0.95 -10.30
C THR A 138 -2.67 0.58 -11.03
N ARG A 139 -1.53 0.80 -10.36
CA ARG A 139 -0.20 0.36 -10.81
C ARG A 139 0.30 -0.77 -9.94
N VAL A 140 0.82 -1.81 -10.59
CA VAL A 140 1.45 -2.96 -9.96
C VAL A 140 2.94 -2.95 -10.29
N ILE A 141 3.80 -3.04 -9.27
CA ILE A 141 5.26 -3.08 -9.42
C ILE A 141 5.76 -4.40 -8.84
N ILE A 142 6.46 -5.19 -9.63
CA ILE A 142 6.99 -6.48 -9.20
C ILE A 142 8.45 -6.65 -9.59
N GLY A 143 9.15 -7.52 -8.88
CA GLY A 143 10.46 -8.04 -9.29
C GLY A 143 10.30 -9.36 -10.03
N ASP A 144 11.08 -9.60 -11.08
CA ASP A 144 11.03 -10.87 -11.83
C ASP A 144 11.77 -12.03 -11.14
N GLN A 145 12.56 -11.73 -10.09
CA GLN A 145 13.25 -12.69 -9.23
C GLN A 145 12.65 -12.75 -7.81
N ASP A 146 11.35 -12.40 -7.67
CA ASP A 146 10.66 -12.50 -6.37
C ASP A 146 10.58 -13.97 -5.95
N ASP A 147 11.12 -14.28 -4.77
CA ASP A 147 11.22 -15.60 -4.17
C ASP A 147 10.19 -15.85 -3.05
N VAL A 148 9.31 -14.87 -2.80
CA VAL A 148 8.27 -14.93 -1.78
C VAL A 148 6.88 -15.05 -2.39
N VAL A 149 6.60 -14.26 -3.43
CA VAL A 149 5.35 -14.31 -4.21
C VAL A 149 5.71 -14.58 -5.67
N SER A 150 5.09 -15.57 -6.28
CA SER A 150 5.37 -15.94 -7.66
C SER A 150 5.25 -14.75 -8.64
N PRO A 151 6.34 -14.34 -9.32
CA PRO A 151 6.28 -13.29 -10.33
C PRO A 151 5.26 -13.61 -11.43
N GLN A 152 5.18 -14.89 -11.83
CA GLN A 152 4.23 -15.33 -12.84
C GLN A 152 2.78 -15.19 -12.38
N ALA A 153 2.49 -15.47 -11.10
CA ALA A 153 1.16 -15.29 -10.52
C ALA A 153 0.77 -13.80 -10.50
N MET A 154 1.68 -12.94 -10.02
CA MET A 154 1.47 -11.48 -9.99
C MET A 154 1.26 -10.90 -11.40
N MET A 155 2.09 -11.30 -12.38
CA MET A 155 1.96 -10.87 -13.78
C MET A 155 0.63 -11.32 -14.39
N THR A 156 0.23 -12.57 -14.17
CA THR A 156 -1.04 -13.10 -14.67
C THR A 156 -2.21 -12.35 -14.05
N TRP A 157 -2.19 -12.18 -12.73
CA TRP A 157 -3.21 -11.44 -11.99
C TRP A 157 -3.37 -10.01 -12.49
N ALA A 158 -2.26 -9.28 -12.69
CA ALA A 158 -2.31 -7.91 -13.17
C ALA A 158 -2.79 -7.80 -14.62
N LYS A 159 -2.31 -8.69 -15.51
CA LYS A 159 -2.68 -8.71 -16.94
C LYS A 159 -4.16 -9.06 -17.16
N THR A 160 -4.69 -10.05 -16.44
CA THR A 160 -6.11 -10.43 -16.55
C THR A 160 -7.06 -9.31 -16.14
N ARG A 161 -6.58 -8.34 -15.35
CA ARG A 161 -7.32 -7.15 -14.91
C ARG A 161 -6.99 -5.89 -15.68
N ALA A 162 -6.14 -5.99 -16.72
CA ALA A 162 -5.65 -4.86 -17.51
C ALA A 162 -5.05 -3.72 -16.65
N LEU A 163 -4.37 -4.08 -15.55
CA LEU A 163 -3.70 -3.12 -14.68
C LEU A 163 -2.37 -2.65 -15.28
N ASP A 164 -1.94 -1.43 -14.92
CA ASP A 164 -0.62 -0.91 -15.28
C ASP A 164 0.46 -1.70 -14.54
N LEU A 165 1.25 -2.49 -15.27
CA LEU A 165 2.23 -3.42 -14.73
C LEU A 165 3.66 -2.99 -15.06
N VAL A 166 4.46 -2.81 -14.03
CA VAL A 166 5.91 -2.57 -14.10
C VAL A 166 6.64 -3.80 -13.56
N VAL A 167 7.52 -4.38 -14.36
CA VAL A 167 8.38 -5.51 -13.96
C VAL A 167 9.81 -5.02 -13.89
N LEU A 168 10.43 -5.11 -12.71
CA LEU A 168 11.82 -4.74 -12.51
C LEU A 168 12.70 -5.99 -12.71
N PRO A 169 13.63 -5.96 -13.67
CA PRO A 169 14.51 -7.09 -13.93
C PRO A 169 15.48 -7.28 -12.75
N ASP A 170 15.82 -8.54 -12.49
CA ASP A 170 16.76 -8.96 -11.44
C ASP A 170 16.37 -8.54 -10.01
N ALA A 171 15.17 -8.04 -9.80
CA ALA A 171 14.68 -7.62 -8.50
C ALA A 171 13.95 -8.77 -7.78
N GLY A 172 14.35 -9.06 -6.54
CA GLY A 172 13.65 -9.97 -5.63
C GLY A 172 12.55 -9.25 -4.83
N HIS A 173 11.87 -9.99 -3.93
CA HIS A 173 10.72 -9.49 -3.15
C HIS A 173 10.97 -8.17 -2.43
N PHE A 174 12.14 -8.00 -1.81
CA PHE A 174 12.50 -6.80 -1.03
C PHE A 174 13.22 -5.74 -1.85
N PHE A 175 13.34 -5.92 -3.16
CA PHE A 175 13.99 -4.96 -4.09
C PHE A 175 15.39 -4.55 -3.64
N HIS A 176 16.17 -5.47 -3.05
CA HIS A 176 17.55 -5.21 -2.67
C HIS A 176 18.38 -4.86 -3.90
N GLY A 177 19.07 -3.71 -3.87
CA GLY A 177 19.78 -3.17 -5.03
C GLY A 177 18.92 -2.36 -6.00
N HIS A 178 17.59 -2.51 -5.97
CA HIS A 178 16.62 -1.90 -6.87
C HIS A 178 15.65 -0.92 -6.20
N LEU A 179 15.90 -0.56 -4.94
CA LEU A 179 15.03 0.38 -4.21
C LEU A 179 14.89 1.77 -4.85
N ASN A 180 15.87 2.18 -5.67
CA ASN A 180 15.81 3.46 -6.36
C ASN A 180 14.98 3.40 -7.67
N ASP A 181 14.62 2.19 -8.11
CA ASP A 181 13.84 1.94 -9.31
C ASP A 181 12.33 1.88 -9.02
N LEU A 182 11.98 1.85 -7.71
CA LEU A 182 10.62 1.98 -7.20
C LEU A 182 10.20 3.46 -7.22
#